data_40d17153280ed2b4213ad9b97fd20ead
#
_entry.id   40d17153280ed2b4213ad9b97fd20ead
#
_cell.length_a   1.000
_cell.length_b   1.000
_cell.length_c   1.000
_cell.angle_alpha   90.00
_cell.angle_beta   90.00
_cell.angle_gamma   90.00
#
_symmetry.space_group_name_H-M   'P 1'
#
loop_
_entity.id
_entity.type
_entity.pdbx_description
1 polymer ?
#
loop_
_entity_poly.entity_id
_entity_poly.type
_entity_poly.pdbx_seq_one_letter_code
_entity_poly.pdbx_strand_id
1 'polypeptide(L)'
;MMQRRFYGAHIEAAKGTHRENRDYIRKEGKWRDSDKSETNMPETFEESGELPEESDRRVKQTEAIFALVESGASNAEIMRECPSAMLHLPRIEQARQTLLEETYRKEFRKLTVEYIWGETGVGKTRSVMEKHGYENVFRVTNYAHPFDGYTGQDVIVFDEFRSSLPLSDMLCYLDGYPLTLPCRYANRVACYTKVYILSNIPLDKQYPNV
;
A
#
# COMPACT_ATOMS: atom_id res chain seq x y z
N MET A 1 -23.14 23.19 -23.82
CA MET A 1 -22.57 24.10 -24.83
C MET A 1 -22.67 23.56 -26.27
N MET A 2 -22.49 22.26 -26.51
CA MET A 2 -22.56 21.64 -27.84
C MET A 2 -23.96 21.69 -28.50
N GLN A 3 -25.07 21.46 -27.77
CA GLN A 3 -26.42 21.46 -28.31
C GLN A 3 -26.87 22.82 -28.97
N ARG A 4 -26.28 23.95 -28.58
CA ARG A 4 -26.57 25.26 -29.19
C ARG A 4 -25.91 25.47 -30.54
N ARG A 5 -24.86 24.68 -30.88
CA ARG A 5 -24.11 24.78 -32.14
C ARG A 5 -24.64 23.87 -33.24
N PHE A 6 -25.29 22.78 -32.85
CA PHE A 6 -25.77 21.71 -33.72
C PHE A 6 -27.26 21.43 -33.45
N TYR A 7 -28.11 22.39 -33.82
CA TYR A 7 -29.55 22.28 -33.66
C TYR A 7 -30.07 21.06 -34.46
N GLY A 8 -30.75 20.13 -33.81
CA GLY A 8 -31.26 18.91 -34.42
C GLY A 8 -30.27 17.71 -34.47
N ALA A 9 -29.02 17.88 -34.05
CA ALA A 9 -28.10 16.77 -33.98
C ALA A 9 -28.41 15.83 -32.80
N HIS A 10 -28.33 14.54 -33.05
CA HIS A 10 -28.40 13.53 -31.99
C HIS A 10 -27.06 13.43 -31.32
N ILE A 11 -27.01 13.72 -30.02
CA ILE A 11 -25.78 13.75 -29.23
C ILE A 11 -25.91 12.73 -28.09
N GLU A 12 -25.07 11.70 -28.11
CA GLU A 12 -24.94 10.73 -27.04
C GLU A 12 -23.52 10.71 -26.45
N ALA A 13 -23.44 10.31 -25.18
CA ALA A 13 -22.13 10.07 -24.57
C ALA A 13 -21.48 8.81 -25.16
N ALA A 14 -20.27 8.92 -25.65
CA ALA A 14 -19.51 7.79 -26.16
C ALA A 14 -19.23 6.78 -25.05
N LYS A 15 -19.53 5.51 -25.28
CA LYS A 15 -19.36 4.41 -24.30
C LYS A 15 -18.10 3.58 -24.52
N GLY A 16 -17.49 3.66 -25.71
CA GLY A 16 -16.27 2.94 -26.06
C GLY A 16 -15.00 3.78 -25.93
N THR A 17 -13.87 3.15 -26.21
CA THR A 17 -12.58 3.86 -26.35
C THR A 17 -12.63 4.85 -27.52
N HIS A 18 -11.74 5.83 -27.53
CA HIS A 18 -11.63 6.76 -28.66
C HIS A 18 -11.43 6.05 -29.98
N ARG A 19 -10.59 5.00 -30.00
CA ARG A 19 -10.34 4.17 -31.16
C ARG A 19 -11.59 3.41 -31.60
N GLU A 20 -12.29 2.77 -30.66
CA GLU A 20 -13.54 2.03 -30.98
C GLU A 20 -14.63 2.96 -31.52
N ASN A 21 -14.76 4.15 -30.96
CA ASN A 21 -15.72 5.15 -31.44
C ASN A 21 -15.35 5.67 -32.83
N ARG A 22 -14.06 5.89 -33.11
CA ARG A 22 -13.56 6.26 -34.43
C ARG A 22 -13.83 5.14 -35.44
N ASP A 23 -13.45 3.91 -35.12
CA ASP A 23 -13.68 2.72 -35.96
C ASP A 23 -15.19 2.52 -36.23
N TYR A 24 -16.04 2.77 -35.23
CA TYR A 24 -17.50 2.72 -35.41
C TYR A 24 -18.02 3.75 -36.40
N ILE A 25 -17.57 4.99 -36.29
CA ILE A 25 -17.97 6.09 -37.20
C ILE A 25 -17.48 5.80 -38.62
N ARG A 26 -16.24 5.34 -38.79
CA ARG A 26 -15.62 5.04 -40.05
C ARG A 26 -16.03 3.67 -40.63
N LYS A 27 -16.76 2.86 -39.86
CA LYS A 27 -17.09 1.47 -40.20
C LYS A 27 -15.85 0.62 -40.51
N GLU A 28 -14.80 0.80 -39.73
CA GLU A 28 -13.54 0.05 -39.82
C GLU A 28 -13.46 -1.07 -38.76
N GLY A 29 -12.46 -1.93 -38.84
CA GLY A 29 -12.26 -3.02 -37.87
C GLY A 29 -13.43 -3.98 -37.78
N LYS A 30 -13.92 -4.25 -36.57
CA LYS A 30 -15.07 -5.16 -36.31
C LYS A 30 -16.39 -4.66 -36.86
N TRP A 31 -16.46 -3.41 -37.30
CA TRP A 31 -17.71 -2.82 -37.84
C TRP A 31 -17.79 -2.82 -39.36
N ARG A 32 -16.78 -3.33 -40.07
CA ARG A 32 -16.70 -3.35 -41.55
C ARG A 32 -17.82 -4.18 -42.15
N ASP A 33 -18.12 -5.33 -41.55
CA ASP A 33 -19.11 -6.29 -42.05
C ASP A 33 -20.43 -6.22 -41.24
N SER A 34 -20.69 -5.10 -40.56
CA SER A 34 -21.94 -4.91 -39.83
C SER A 34 -23.08 -4.49 -40.72
N ASP A 35 -24.36 -4.77 -40.34
CA ASP A 35 -25.58 -4.36 -41.03
C ASP A 35 -25.66 -2.83 -41.28
N LYS A 36 -24.81 -2.06 -40.59
CA LYS A 36 -24.71 -0.60 -40.71
C LYS A 36 -23.54 -0.13 -41.57
N SER A 37 -22.83 -1.03 -42.24
CA SER A 37 -21.71 -0.67 -43.13
C SER A 37 -22.13 0.18 -44.30
N GLU A 38 -23.34 -0.09 -44.83
CA GLU A 38 -23.95 0.67 -45.95
C GLU A 38 -24.27 2.12 -45.61
N THR A 39 -24.29 2.49 -44.32
CA THR A 39 -24.50 3.88 -43.85
C THR A 39 -23.22 4.67 -43.77
N ASN A 40 -22.09 4.12 -44.22
CA ASN A 40 -20.80 4.82 -44.18
C ASN A 40 -20.74 5.88 -45.32
N MET A 41 -20.39 7.10 -44.93
CA MET A 41 -20.15 8.22 -45.86
C MET A 41 -18.70 8.73 -45.64
N PRO A 42 -17.67 8.01 -46.13
CA PRO A 42 -16.28 8.29 -45.80
C PRO A 42 -15.86 9.69 -46.24
N GLU A 43 -16.46 10.25 -47.27
CA GLU A 43 -16.19 11.61 -47.77
C GLU A 43 -16.70 12.70 -46.83
N THR A 44 -17.59 12.41 -45.90
CA THR A 44 -18.12 13.38 -44.91
C THR A 44 -17.42 13.29 -43.55
N PHE A 45 -16.46 12.37 -43.40
CA PHE A 45 -15.74 12.22 -42.13
C PHE A 45 -14.71 13.32 -41.94
N GLU A 46 -14.92 14.15 -40.96
CA GLU A 46 -13.97 15.18 -40.53
C GLU A 46 -13.49 14.85 -39.12
N GLU A 47 -12.17 14.85 -38.89
CA GLU A 47 -11.54 14.67 -37.59
C GLU A 47 -10.74 15.92 -37.25
N SER A 48 -10.95 16.45 -36.06
CA SER A 48 -10.23 17.65 -35.59
C SER A 48 -9.74 17.45 -34.15
N GLY A 49 -8.49 17.80 -33.91
CA GLY A 49 -7.81 17.65 -32.63
C GLY A 49 -6.97 16.38 -32.54
N GLU A 50 -6.16 16.29 -31.50
CA GLU A 50 -5.39 15.10 -31.16
C GLU A 50 -6.19 14.21 -30.24
N LEU A 51 -6.28 12.92 -30.56
CA LEU A 51 -6.89 11.93 -29.67
C LEU A 51 -5.95 11.70 -28.49
N PRO A 52 -6.40 11.88 -27.24
CA PRO A 52 -5.59 11.47 -26.10
C PRO A 52 -5.31 9.99 -26.17
N GLU A 53 -4.06 9.58 -26.13
CA GLU A 53 -3.72 8.16 -26.01
C GLU A 53 -4.25 7.63 -24.68
N GLU A 54 -5.08 6.60 -24.72
CA GLU A 54 -5.60 5.95 -23.50
C GLU A 54 -4.46 5.35 -22.65
N SER A 55 -3.37 4.96 -23.28
CA SER A 55 -2.13 4.57 -22.64
C SER A 55 -1.61 5.66 -21.71
N ASP A 56 -1.58 6.92 -22.15
CA ASP A 56 -1.03 8.05 -21.38
C ASP A 56 -1.79 8.31 -20.09
N ARG A 57 -3.10 8.16 -20.10
CA ARG A 57 -3.91 8.40 -18.90
C ARG A 57 -3.66 7.32 -17.84
N ARG A 58 -3.58 6.04 -18.25
CA ARG A 58 -3.31 4.93 -17.34
C ARG A 58 -1.87 4.96 -16.83
N VAL A 59 -0.91 5.29 -17.69
CA VAL A 59 0.50 5.44 -17.32
C VAL A 59 0.64 6.55 -16.28
N LYS A 60 0.14 7.76 -16.56
CA LYS A 60 0.17 8.91 -15.62
C LYS A 60 -0.49 8.59 -14.28
N GLN A 61 -1.59 7.84 -14.28
CA GLN A 61 -2.24 7.43 -13.04
C GLN A 61 -1.40 6.43 -12.24
N THR A 62 -0.76 5.48 -12.92
CA THR A 62 0.14 4.50 -12.28
C THR A 62 1.38 5.19 -11.71
N GLU A 63 1.96 6.13 -12.45
CA GLU A 63 3.09 6.96 -12.00
C GLU A 63 2.72 7.79 -10.77
N ALA A 64 1.53 8.41 -10.76
CA ALA A 64 1.05 9.16 -9.61
C ALA A 64 0.87 8.28 -8.36
N ILE A 65 0.28 7.09 -8.51
CA ILE A 65 0.15 6.13 -7.41
C ILE A 65 1.53 5.69 -6.91
N PHE A 66 2.47 5.40 -7.82
CA PHE A 66 3.81 4.98 -7.46
C PHE A 66 4.56 6.08 -6.68
N ALA A 67 4.50 7.33 -7.13
CA ALA A 67 5.08 8.47 -6.42
C ALA A 67 4.52 8.63 -5.00
N LEU A 68 3.21 8.41 -4.81
CA LEU A 68 2.60 8.41 -3.48
C LEU A 68 3.10 7.24 -2.60
N VAL A 69 3.31 6.07 -3.18
CA VAL A 69 3.90 4.92 -2.46
C VAL A 69 5.35 5.23 -2.03
N GLU A 70 6.15 5.79 -2.91
CA GLU A 70 7.54 6.19 -2.61
C GLU A 70 7.63 7.27 -1.54
N SER A 71 6.68 8.22 -1.51
CA SER A 71 6.61 9.26 -0.47
C SER A 71 6.15 8.73 0.89
N GLY A 72 5.77 7.46 0.99
CA GLY A 72 5.28 6.85 2.23
C GLY A 72 3.80 7.11 2.53
N ALA A 73 3.03 7.65 1.57
CA ALA A 73 1.62 7.91 1.77
C ALA A 73 0.84 6.64 2.16
N SER A 74 -0.09 6.77 3.09
CA SER A 74 -0.96 5.68 3.50
C SER A 74 -1.92 5.25 2.39
N ASN A 75 -2.44 4.04 2.45
CA ASN A 75 -3.45 3.58 1.49
C ASN A 75 -4.69 4.48 1.46
N ALA A 76 -5.04 5.09 2.60
CA ALA A 76 -6.16 6.03 2.69
C ALA A 76 -5.88 7.34 1.93
N GLU A 77 -4.67 7.87 2.03
CA GLU A 77 -4.24 9.05 1.27
C GLU A 77 -4.19 8.74 -0.23
N ILE A 78 -3.58 7.62 -0.62
CA ILE A 78 -3.54 7.18 -2.02
C ILE A 78 -4.95 7.06 -2.61
N MET A 79 -5.91 6.48 -1.86
CA MET A 79 -7.30 6.39 -2.32
C MET A 79 -8.02 7.73 -2.42
N ARG A 80 -7.67 8.73 -1.58
CA ARG A 80 -8.25 10.08 -1.69
C ARG A 80 -7.77 10.79 -2.94
N GLU A 81 -6.48 10.67 -3.27
CA GLU A 81 -5.89 11.27 -4.47
C GLU A 81 -6.26 10.51 -5.74
N CYS A 82 -6.24 9.19 -5.68
CA CYS A 82 -6.49 8.29 -6.79
C CYS A 82 -7.54 7.23 -6.42
N PRO A 83 -8.85 7.50 -6.52
CA PRO A 83 -9.90 6.57 -6.08
C PRO A 83 -9.86 5.18 -6.73
N SER A 84 -9.35 5.07 -7.96
CA SER A 84 -9.17 3.77 -8.63
C SER A 84 -8.15 2.86 -7.95
N ALA A 85 -7.28 3.40 -7.10
CA ALA A 85 -6.30 2.65 -6.32
C ALA A 85 -6.98 1.61 -5.41
N MET A 86 -8.24 1.84 -5.00
CA MET A 86 -9.03 0.88 -4.20
C MET A 86 -9.10 -0.53 -4.84
N LEU A 87 -9.06 -0.62 -6.18
CA LEU A 87 -9.10 -1.88 -6.92
C LEU A 87 -7.74 -2.60 -6.93
N HIS A 88 -6.67 -1.93 -6.49
CA HIS A 88 -5.30 -2.40 -6.61
C HIS A 88 -4.52 -2.39 -5.30
N LEU A 89 -5.19 -2.23 -4.14
CA LEU A 89 -4.57 -2.16 -2.82
C LEU A 89 -3.56 -3.29 -2.53
N PRO A 90 -3.82 -4.57 -2.87
CA PRO A 90 -2.83 -5.63 -2.66
C PRO A 90 -1.54 -5.43 -3.45
N ARG A 91 -1.62 -4.91 -4.68
CA ARG A 91 -0.44 -4.62 -5.52
C ARG A 91 0.33 -3.41 -5.01
N ILE A 92 -0.37 -2.39 -4.52
CA ILE A 92 0.22 -1.21 -3.89
C ILE A 92 0.99 -1.64 -2.65
N GLU A 93 0.41 -2.49 -1.81
CA GLU A 93 1.07 -3.00 -0.62
C GLU A 93 2.29 -3.88 -0.96
N GLN A 94 2.20 -4.70 -2.00
CA GLN A 94 3.34 -5.47 -2.50
C GLN A 94 4.47 -4.56 -3.01
N ALA A 95 4.14 -3.50 -3.75
CA ALA A 95 5.13 -2.52 -4.20
C ALA A 95 5.81 -1.83 -3.01
N ARG A 96 5.04 -1.42 -2.00
CA ARG A 96 5.56 -0.84 -0.75
C ARG A 96 6.54 -1.79 -0.06
N GLN A 97 6.20 -3.06 0.09
CA GLN A 97 7.11 -4.05 0.69
C GLN A 97 8.38 -4.24 -0.14
N THR A 98 8.30 -4.24 -1.46
CA THR A 98 9.46 -4.34 -2.34
C THR A 98 10.42 -3.16 -2.14
N LEU A 99 9.89 -1.93 -2.02
CA LEU A 99 10.70 -0.73 -1.75
C LEU A 99 11.36 -0.77 -0.37
N LEU A 100 10.62 -1.21 0.65
CA LEU A 100 11.15 -1.39 2.01
C LEU A 100 12.24 -2.48 2.04
N GLU A 101 12.04 -3.61 1.38
CA GLU A 101 13.05 -4.67 1.26
C GLU A 101 14.33 -4.16 0.61
N GLU A 102 14.22 -3.40 -0.48
CA GLU A 102 15.38 -2.83 -1.17
C GLU A 102 16.18 -1.89 -0.27
N THR A 103 15.49 -1.11 0.57
CA THR A 103 16.11 -0.17 1.50
C THR A 103 16.78 -0.91 2.67
N TYR A 104 16.02 -1.75 3.37
CA TYR A 104 16.48 -2.36 4.62
C TYR A 104 17.34 -3.61 4.46
N ARG A 105 17.44 -4.17 3.25
CA ARG A 105 18.32 -5.30 2.95
C ARG A 105 19.81 -4.95 2.97
N LYS A 106 20.13 -3.66 2.74
CA LYS A 106 21.50 -3.18 2.53
C LYS A 106 22.12 -2.56 3.77
N GLU A 107 21.35 -2.30 4.80
CA GLU A 107 21.78 -1.52 5.94
C GLU A 107 21.60 -2.25 7.26
N PHE A 108 22.57 -2.06 8.17
CA PHE A 108 22.40 -2.45 9.56
C PHE A 108 21.53 -1.42 10.27
N ARG A 109 20.39 -1.85 10.83
CA ARG A 109 19.48 -0.98 11.59
C ARG A 109 20.08 -0.72 12.98
N LYS A 110 20.33 0.53 13.33
CA LYS A 110 20.75 0.88 14.69
C LYS A 110 19.53 0.86 15.60
N LEU A 111 19.35 -0.22 16.34
CA LEU A 111 18.22 -0.39 17.25
C LEU A 111 18.46 0.28 18.60
N THR A 112 17.39 0.86 19.14
CA THR A 112 17.27 1.25 20.55
C THR A 112 16.27 0.31 21.21
N VAL A 113 16.70 -0.42 22.23
CA VAL A 113 15.85 -1.39 22.94
C VAL A 113 15.67 -0.93 24.38
N GLU A 114 14.41 -0.79 24.80
CA GLU A 114 14.05 -0.44 26.17
C GLU A 114 13.17 -1.53 26.78
N TYR A 115 13.57 -2.01 27.97
CA TYR A 115 12.75 -2.92 28.78
C TYR A 115 12.07 -2.13 29.89
N ILE A 116 10.74 -2.10 29.90
CA ILE A 116 9.95 -1.38 30.90
C ILE A 116 9.08 -2.37 31.66
N TRP A 117 9.31 -2.44 32.97
CA TRP A 117 8.55 -3.34 33.82
C TRP A 117 7.91 -2.60 35.02
N GLY A 118 6.85 -3.17 35.54
CA GLY A 118 6.10 -2.64 36.66
C GLY A 118 4.70 -3.24 36.76
N GLU A 119 3.96 -2.88 37.77
CA GLU A 119 2.61 -3.40 38.01
C GLU A 119 1.64 -3.15 36.84
N THR A 120 0.62 -3.97 36.75
CA THR A 120 -0.45 -3.79 35.74
C THR A 120 -1.21 -2.49 36.03
N GLY A 121 -1.54 -1.73 34.98
CA GLY A 121 -2.33 -0.50 35.09
C GLY A 121 -1.54 0.77 35.31
N VAL A 122 -0.20 0.73 35.51
CA VAL A 122 0.63 1.95 35.72
C VAL A 122 0.86 2.78 34.45
N GLY A 123 0.30 2.36 33.31
CA GLY A 123 0.35 3.16 32.06
C GLY A 123 1.55 2.90 31.15
N LYS A 124 2.29 1.79 31.31
CA LYS A 124 3.46 1.43 30.48
C LYS A 124 3.17 1.53 28.97
N THR A 125 2.16 0.82 28.52
CA THR A 125 1.78 0.79 27.09
C THR A 125 1.35 2.16 26.61
N ARG A 126 0.52 2.85 27.41
CA ARG A 126 0.03 4.19 27.09
C ARG A 126 1.17 5.20 26.92
N SER A 127 2.16 5.18 27.79
CA SER A 127 3.28 6.09 27.72
C SER A 127 4.10 5.95 26.45
N VAL A 128 4.32 4.72 25.97
CA VAL A 128 5.01 4.48 24.70
C VAL A 128 4.15 4.90 23.50
N MET A 129 2.87 4.56 23.51
CA MET A 129 1.94 4.93 22.43
C MET A 129 1.80 6.45 22.27
N GLU A 130 1.67 7.18 23.39
CA GLU A 130 1.58 8.65 23.40
C GLU A 130 2.92 9.33 23.03
N LYS A 131 4.06 8.75 23.42
CA LYS A 131 5.40 9.25 23.10
C LYS A 131 5.69 9.22 21.60
N HIS A 132 5.23 8.20 20.88
CA HIS A 132 5.59 7.95 19.47
C HIS A 132 4.46 8.20 18.47
N GLY A 133 3.22 8.39 18.93
CA GLY A 133 2.02 8.42 18.09
C GLY A 133 1.50 7.02 17.80
N TYR A 134 0.19 6.85 17.91
CA TYR A 134 -0.48 5.54 17.81
C TYR A 134 -0.27 4.87 16.45
N GLU A 135 -0.15 5.64 15.38
CA GLU A 135 0.05 5.18 14.01
C GLU A 135 1.48 4.69 13.73
N ASN A 136 2.46 5.19 14.50
CA ASN A 136 3.88 4.86 14.32
C ASN A 136 4.33 3.65 15.14
N VAL A 137 3.43 3.12 15.97
CA VAL A 137 3.75 2.01 16.88
C VAL A 137 3.02 0.74 16.46
N PHE A 138 3.77 -0.31 16.18
CA PHE A 138 3.22 -1.65 16.04
C PHE A 138 3.26 -2.38 17.38
N ARG A 139 2.10 -2.79 17.86
CA ARG A 139 1.94 -3.45 19.15
C ARG A 139 1.74 -4.95 18.98
N VAL A 140 2.69 -5.74 19.43
CA VAL A 140 2.62 -7.21 19.49
C VAL A 140 1.81 -7.61 20.72
N THR A 141 0.63 -8.17 20.50
CA THR A 141 -0.28 -8.68 21.55
C THR A 141 -0.61 -10.16 21.38
N ASN A 142 -0.33 -10.72 20.19
CA ASN A 142 -0.50 -12.13 19.89
C ASN A 142 0.85 -12.75 19.56
N TYR A 143 1.38 -13.51 20.47
CA TYR A 143 2.69 -14.13 20.33
C TYR A 143 2.71 -15.41 19.47
N ALA A 144 1.55 -15.96 19.12
CA ALA A 144 1.49 -17.07 18.15
C ALA A 144 1.76 -16.58 16.70
N HIS A 145 1.38 -15.33 16.40
CA HIS A 145 1.60 -14.68 15.11
C HIS A 145 2.00 -13.22 15.34
N PRO A 146 3.21 -12.98 15.86
CA PRO A 146 3.58 -11.68 16.44
C PRO A 146 3.62 -10.53 15.44
N PHE A 147 3.83 -10.79 14.17
CA PHE A 147 4.01 -9.74 13.15
C PHE A 147 2.87 -9.64 12.13
N ASP A 148 1.79 -10.40 12.32
CA ASP A 148 0.60 -10.24 11.49
C ASP A 148 0.04 -8.81 11.62
N GLY A 149 -0.07 -8.13 10.51
CA GLY A 149 -0.51 -6.73 10.50
C GLY A 149 0.61 -5.68 10.65
N TYR A 150 1.89 -6.07 10.80
CA TYR A 150 3.01 -5.14 10.71
C TYR A 150 3.10 -4.56 9.29
N THR A 151 3.21 -3.23 9.18
CA THR A 151 3.23 -2.52 7.88
C THR A 151 4.44 -1.61 7.71
N GLY A 152 5.47 -1.75 8.57
CA GLY A 152 6.71 -0.98 8.46
C GLY A 152 6.84 0.13 9.51
N GLN A 153 6.11 0.07 10.62
CA GLN A 153 6.23 1.03 11.72
C GLN A 153 7.66 1.05 12.29
N ASP A 154 8.17 2.24 12.61
CA ASP A 154 9.51 2.44 13.18
C ASP A 154 9.62 1.98 14.64
N VAL A 155 8.50 1.90 15.35
CA VAL A 155 8.44 1.47 16.75
C VAL A 155 7.69 0.16 16.88
N ILE A 156 8.30 -0.82 17.55
CA ILE A 156 7.63 -2.07 17.92
C ILE A 156 7.54 -2.22 19.43
N VAL A 157 6.41 -2.66 19.90
CA VAL A 157 6.13 -2.91 21.32
C VAL A 157 5.75 -4.36 21.52
N PHE A 158 6.57 -5.12 22.24
CA PHE A 158 6.20 -6.42 22.76
C PHE A 158 5.46 -6.21 24.08
N ASP A 159 4.12 -6.28 24.03
CA ASP A 159 3.27 -5.93 25.16
C ASP A 159 2.93 -7.14 26.02
N GLU A 160 2.88 -6.94 27.34
CA GLU A 160 2.65 -8.00 28.34
C GLU A 160 3.60 -9.20 28.18
N PHE A 161 4.87 -8.93 27.83
CA PHE A 161 5.87 -9.94 27.55
C PHE A 161 6.25 -10.74 28.79
N ARG A 162 6.22 -12.08 28.70
CA ARG A 162 6.54 -13.03 29.77
C ARG A 162 7.26 -14.24 29.18
N SER A 163 8.44 -14.04 28.58
CA SER A 163 9.14 -15.08 27.83
C SER A 163 8.23 -15.75 26.78
N SER A 164 7.36 -14.95 26.18
CA SER A 164 6.27 -15.41 25.30
C SER A 164 6.76 -15.87 23.93
N LEU A 165 8.03 -15.60 23.61
CA LEU A 165 8.73 -16.09 22.41
C LEU A 165 10.00 -16.82 22.84
N PRO A 166 10.52 -17.77 22.05
CA PRO A 166 11.83 -18.36 22.30
C PRO A 166 12.93 -17.29 22.39
N LEU A 167 13.91 -17.49 23.28
CA LEU A 167 14.99 -16.53 23.45
C LEU A 167 15.77 -16.30 22.14
N SER A 168 16.01 -17.38 21.37
CA SER A 168 16.65 -17.31 20.05
C SER A 168 15.94 -16.36 19.10
N ASP A 169 14.61 -16.40 19.08
CA ASP A 169 13.80 -15.56 18.21
C ASP A 169 13.84 -14.11 18.68
N MET A 170 13.74 -13.90 20.00
CA MET A 170 13.86 -12.55 20.56
C MET A 170 15.23 -11.93 20.25
N LEU A 171 16.31 -12.68 20.34
CA LEU A 171 17.64 -12.19 19.97
C LEU A 171 17.68 -11.74 18.49
N CYS A 172 17.09 -12.51 17.60
CA CYS A 172 16.98 -12.11 16.18
C CYS A 172 16.15 -10.83 15.97
N TYR A 173 15.04 -10.69 16.72
CA TYR A 173 14.17 -9.49 16.61
C TYR A 173 14.80 -8.24 17.22
N LEU A 174 15.70 -8.43 18.19
CA LEU A 174 16.44 -7.35 18.85
C LEU A 174 17.78 -7.03 18.18
N ASP A 175 18.08 -7.70 17.07
CA ASP A 175 19.28 -7.47 16.28
C ASP A 175 19.01 -6.51 15.11
N GLY A 176 20.05 -5.75 14.74
CA GLY A 176 19.99 -4.75 13.68
C GLY A 176 20.21 -5.29 12.26
N TYR A 177 20.54 -6.56 12.10
CA TYR A 177 20.72 -7.16 10.77
C TYR A 177 19.45 -7.18 9.94
N PRO A 178 19.55 -7.19 8.59
CA PRO A 178 18.39 -7.38 7.74
C PRO A 178 17.60 -8.61 8.15
N LEU A 179 16.31 -8.44 8.42
CA LEU A 179 15.46 -9.49 8.95
C LEU A 179 14.11 -9.52 8.27
N THR A 180 13.69 -10.72 7.88
CA THR A 180 12.34 -10.99 7.40
C THR A 180 11.48 -11.52 8.55
N LEU A 181 10.42 -10.81 8.86
CA LEU A 181 9.46 -11.16 9.91
C LEU A 181 8.44 -12.17 9.37
N PRO A 182 8.25 -13.33 10.05
CA PRO A 182 7.29 -14.33 9.61
C PRO A 182 5.85 -13.86 9.84
N CYS A 183 5.05 -13.85 8.77
CA CYS A 183 3.62 -13.55 8.78
C CYS A 183 2.87 -14.64 8.01
N ARG A 184 1.59 -14.88 8.35
CA ARG A 184 0.78 -15.96 7.75
C ARG A 184 0.54 -15.82 6.26
N TYR A 185 0.43 -14.60 5.74
CA TYR A 185 0.01 -14.37 4.34
C TYR A 185 1.13 -13.83 3.46
N ALA A 186 1.99 -12.99 4.00
CA ALA A 186 3.14 -12.44 3.29
C ALA A 186 4.18 -11.97 4.31
N ASN A 187 5.39 -12.46 4.19
CA ASN A 187 6.49 -12.02 5.03
C ASN A 187 6.68 -10.50 4.93
N ARG A 188 7.15 -9.90 6.01
CA ARG A 188 7.40 -8.46 6.11
C ARG A 188 8.88 -8.21 6.43
N VAL A 189 9.45 -7.16 5.87
CA VAL A 189 10.79 -6.76 6.27
C VAL A 189 10.73 -5.96 7.58
N ALA A 190 11.70 -6.21 8.48
CA ALA A 190 11.82 -5.47 9.72
C ALA A 190 12.36 -4.06 9.43
N CYS A 191 11.55 -3.03 9.66
CA CYS A 191 11.90 -1.62 9.43
C CYS A 191 12.09 -0.83 10.73
N TYR A 192 11.66 -1.38 11.86
CA TYR A 192 11.71 -0.70 13.16
C TYR A 192 13.13 -0.43 13.61
N THR A 193 13.32 0.72 14.26
CA THR A 193 14.57 1.12 14.90
C THR A 193 14.44 1.25 16.43
N LYS A 194 13.22 1.23 16.94
CA LYS A 194 12.92 1.31 18.38
C LYS A 194 12.08 0.13 18.82
N VAL A 195 12.55 -0.54 19.87
CA VAL A 195 11.88 -1.71 20.44
C VAL A 195 11.60 -1.46 21.91
N TYR A 196 10.36 -1.64 22.29
CA TYR A 196 9.92 -1.60 23.69
C TYR A 196 9.43 -2.99 24.09
N ILE A 197 9.96 -3.50 25.20
CA ILE A 197 9.49 -4.76 25.81
C ILE A 197 8.82 -4.38 27.12
N LEU A 198 7.48 -4.54 27.16
CA LEU A 198 6.69 -4.18 28.33
C LEU A 198 6.28 -5.43 29.09
N SER A 199 6.56 -5.44 30.37
CA SER A 199 6.31 -6.60 31.22
C SER A 199 5.80 -6.18 32.61
N ASN A 200 5.26 -7.12 33.34
CA ASN A 200 4.96 -7.00 34.77
C ASN A 200 5.96 -7.80 35.65
N ILE A 201 6.97 -8.42 35.04
CA ILE A 201 8.07 -9.07 35.74
C ILE A 201 9.40 -8.41 35.38
N PRO A 202 10.36 -8.36 36.29
CA PRO A 202 11.68 -7.80 36.03
C PRO A 202 12.48 -8.64 35.03
N LEU A 203 13.46 -8.03 34.38
CA LEU A 203 14.21 -8.63 33.28
C LEU A 203 14.96 -9.92 33.70
N ASP A 204 15.52 -9.92 34.88
CA ASP A 204 16.24 -11.06 35.49
C ASP A 204 15.38 -12.30 35.77
N LYS A 205 14.06 -12.13 35.70
CA LYS A 205 13.10 -13.23 35.84
C LYS A 205 12.49 -13.70 34.52
N GLN A 206 12.89 -13.08 33.42
CA GLN A 206 12.57 -13.62 32.09
C GLN A 206 13.45 -14.84 31.82
N TYR A 207 12.92 -15.83 31.12
CA TYR A 207 13.63 -17.05 30.74
C TYR A 207 14.33 -17.76 31.90
N PRO A 208 13.60 -18.19 32.94
CA PRO A 208 14.18 -18.72 34.21
C PRO A 208 14.98 -20.00 34.04
N ASN A 209 14.93 -20.64 32.88
CA ASN A 209 15.63 -21.90 32.59
C ASN A 209 16.80 -21.76 31.61
N VAL A 210 17.27 -20.53 31.39
CA VAL A 210 18.40 -20.21 30.49
C VAL A 210 19.58 -19.73 31.29
#